data_b1cc8af2fafac2c9c0c9526d9452fb67
#
_entry.id   b1cc8af2fafac2c9c0c9526d9452fb67
#
_cell.length_a   1.000
_cell.length_b   1.000
_cell.length_c   1.000
_cell.angle_alpha   90.00
_cell.angle_beta   90.00
_cell.angle_gamma   90.00
#
_symmetry.space_group_name_H-M   'P 1'
#
loop_
_entity.id
_entity.type
_entity.pdbx_description
1 polymer ?
#
loop_
_entity_poly.entity_id
_entity_poly.type
_entity_poly.pdbx_seq_one_letter_code
_entity_poly.pdbx_strand_id
1 'polypeptide(L)'
;MLCGCLLVFLLGIGGCVGCVACASYLDPNYNGSFDSYYDDDYDGSYDPFDDYGNGDYSDSYSASFTLSEIKDIFGSDLANAVEDGSCSPGIYTVGEDIDPGLYFLEGDPVLEGNFYVFDEEGADSYGIDKSVVYIGHYLTELERGDVIAYLPGDDALRMYPIAKASFAPEAPYQSGLYRVGTDIPAGEYAITPQKDAADNTTNESAAYVMKDLEFDDDSITDTKYVIAGGTQTVTVKDGDYLELFAVVATPADQAEKAS
;
A
#
# COMPACT_ATOMS: atom_id res chain seq x y z
N MET A 1 25.82 -6.06 12.02
CA MET A 1 25.06 -6.78 10.98
C MET A 1 23.70 -7.08 11.60
N LEU A 2 22.82 -6.12 11.62
CA LEU A 2 21.43 -6.27 12.08
C LEU A 2 20.59 -6.51 10.82
N CYS A 3 20.06 -7.72 10.69
CA CYS A 3 19.11 -8.10 9.66
C CYS A 3 17.76 -7.52 10.09
N GLY A 4 17.39 -6.39 9.52
CA GLY A 4 16.06 -5.82 9.71
C GLY A 4 15.06 -6.70 8.97
N CYS A 5 14.36 -7.57 9.69
CA CYS A 5 13.17 -8.23 9.14
C CYS A 5 12.04 -7.21 9.09
N LEU A 6 11.79 -6.70 7.91
CA LEU A 6 10.60 -5.90 7.61
C LEU A 6 9.39 -6.82 7.77
N LEU A 7 8.54 -6.55 8.74
CA LEU A 7 7.25 -7.22 8.92
C LEU A 7 6.29 -6.62 7.88
N VAL A 8 6.19 -7.28 6.73
CA VAL A 8 5.18 -6.95 5.71
C VAL A 8 3.84 -7.48 6.20
N PHE A 9 2.97 -6.60 6.66
CA PHE A 9 1.58 -6.94 6.93
C PHE A 9 0.77 -6.72 5.65
N LEU A 10 0.38 -7.82 5.04
CA LEU A 10 -0.52 -7.84 3.90
C LEU A 10 -1.94 -7.54 4.35
N LEU A 11 -2.42 -6.35 4.05
CA LEU A 11 -3.85 -6.08 3.95
C LEU A 11 -4.22 -6.18 2.47
N GLY A 12 -4.44 -7.39 2.00
CA GLY A 12 -4.86 -7.68 0.63
C GLY A 12 -6.16 -8.45 0.64
N ILE A 13 -7.12 -8.00 -0.08
CA ILE A 13 -8.36 -8.69 -0.44
C ILE A 13 -7.96 -10.00 -1.13
N GLY A 14 -8.12 -11.15 -0.44
CA GLY A 14 -7.99 -12.46 -1.05
C GLY A 14 -7.04 -13.42 -0.34
N GLY A 15 -7.59 -14.31 0.47
CA GLY A 15 -7.06 -15.63 0.77
C GLY A 15 -5.81 -15.71 1.64
N CYS A 16 -6.01 -16.07 2.89
CA CYS A 16 -5.00 -16.45 3.87
C CYS A 16 -3.95 -17.43 3.32
N VAL A 17 -2.76 -16.97 2.98
CA VAL A 17 -1.56 -17.79 2.90
C VAL A 17 -0.44 -17.26 3.81
N GLY A 18 -0.57 -16.04 4.35
CA GLY A 18 0.46 -15.37 5.15
C GLY A 18 0.50 -15.71 6.65
N CYS A 19 -0.52 -16.36 7.22
CA CYS A 19 -0.61 -16.57 8.66
C CYS A 19 0.38 -17.57 9.26
N VAL A 20 1.01 -18.45 8.47
CA VAL A 20 1.93 -19.47 9.01
C VAL A 20 3.30 -18.91 9.36
N ALA A 21 3.75 -17.88 8.67
CA ALA A 21 5.07 -17.27 8.93
C ALA A 21 5.08 -16.37 10.18
N CYS A 22 3.94 -15.77 10.54
CA CYS A 22 3.85 -14.89 11.73
C CYS A 22 3.72 -15.68 13.03
N ALA A 23 3.05 -16.84 13.03
CA ALA A 23 2.87 -17.64 14.24
C ALA A 23 4.18 -18.22 14.78
N SER A 24 5.12 -18.57 13.91
CA SER A 24 6.43 -19.11 14.31
C SER A 24 7.37 -18.07 14.95
N TYR A 25 7.07 -16.77 14.80
CA TYR A 25 7.90 -15.69 15.38
C TYR A 25 7.45 -15.30 16.79
N LEU A 26 6.18 -15.54 17.13
CA LEU A 26 5.61 -15.22 18.45
C LEU A 26 5.71 -16.37 19.45
N ASP A 27 5.92 -17.60 18.99
CA ASP A 27 6.14 -18.77 19.84
C ASP A 27 7.29 -19.64 19.30
N PRO A 28 8.49 -19.58 19.89
CA PRO A 28 9.63 -20.41 19.46
C PRO A 28 9.42 -21.92 19.64
N ASN A 29 8.31 -22.36 20.24
CA ASN A 29 7.91 -23.77 20.34
C ASN A 29 6.78 -24.16 19.37
N TYR A 30 6.34 -23.22 18.49
CA TYR A 30 5.30 -23.53 17.51
C TYR A 30 5.84 -24.49 16.45
N ASN A 31 5.47 -25.76 16.60
CA ASN A 31 5.77 -26.81 15.63
C ASN A 31 4.54 -26.96 14.70
N GLY A 32 4.58 -26.26 13.55
CA GLY A 32 3.48 -26.16 12.60
C GLY A 32 3.08 -27.49 11.96
N SER A 33 2.54 -28.40 12.76
CA SER A 33 1.86 -29.60 12.30
C SER A 33 0.36 -29.32 12.22
N PHE A 34 -0.15 -29.12 11.02
CA PHE A 34 -1.58 -29.17 10.76
C PHE A 34 -2.01 -30.64 10.79
N ASP A 35 -2.44 -31.15 11.95
CA ASP A 35 -3.24 -32.34 12.01
C ASP A 35 -4.64 -32.00 11.51
N SER A 36 -4.92 -32.41 10.27
CA SER A 36 -6.28 -32.41 9.74
C SER A 36 -7.07 -33.49 10.49
N TYR A 37 -7.84 -33.09 11.49
CA TYR A 37 -8.89 -33.93 12.04
C TYR A 37 -10.01 -34.03 11.01
N TYR A 38 -9.97 -35.09 10.19
CA TYR A 38 -11.15 -35.64 9.56
C TYR A 38 -11.74 -36.64 10.54
N ASP A 39 -12.82 -36.28 11.20
CA ASP A 39 -13.66 -37.23 11.94
C ASP A 39 -14.61 -37.87 10.92
N ASP A 40 -14.32 -39.11 10.55
CA ASP A 40 -15.15 -39.94 9.69
C ASP A 40 -16.31 -40.51 10.52
N ASP A 41 -17.39 -39.76 10.69
CA ASP A 41 -18.72 -40.31 11.01
C ASP A 41 -19.80 -39.21 10.86
N TYR A 42 -20.23 -38.90 9.62
CA TYR A 42 -21.51 -38.27 9.37
C TYR A 42 -22.24 -38.90 8.20
N ASP A 43 -23.10 -39.90 8.52
CA ASP A 43 -24.16 -40.42 7.66
C ASP A 43 -25.36 -39.45 7.72
N GLY A 44 -25.52 -38.65 6.73
CA GLY A 44 -26.67 -37.75 6.60
C GLY A 44 -26.62 -36.98 5.27
N SER A 45 -27.52 -37.32 4.38
CA SER A 45 -27.70 -36.71 3.07
C SER A 45 -27.64 -35.18 3.12
N TYR A 46 -26.52 -34.62 2.68
CA TYR A 46 -26.34 -33.20 2.50
C TYR A 46 -26.81 -32.82 1.09
N ASP A 47 -27.86 -32.01 1.01
CA ASP A 47 -28.27 -31.35 -0.23
C ASP A 47 -27.43 -30.05 -0.37
N PRO A 48 -26.53 -29.96 -1.37
CA PRO A 48 -25.62 -28.80 -1.50
C PRO A 48 -26.29 -27.51 -2.00
N PHE A 49 -27.62 -27.48 -2.11
CA PHE A 49 -28.34 -26.31 -2.66
C PHE A 49 -29.34 -25.66 -1.68
N ASP A 50 -29.45 -26.13 -0.43
CA ASP A 50 -30.52 -25.69 0.47
C ASP A 50 -30.07 -24.77 1.61
N ASP A 51 -28.88 -24.16 1.60
CA ASP A 51 -28.49 -23.17 2.60
C ASP A 51 -27.67 -22.01 2.01
N TYR A 52 -28.28 -21.26 1.08
CA TYR A 52 -27.90 -19.84 0.92
C TYR A 52 -28.66 -19.00 1.93
N GLY A 53 -28.51 -19.35 3.19
CA GLY A 53 -28.90 -18.51 4.32
C GLY A 53 -27.98 -17.29 4.34
N ASN A 54 -28.61 -16.14 4.25
CA ASN A 54 -28.15 -14.80 4.42
C ASN A 54 -27.16 -14.68 5.62
N GLY A 55 -25.95 -15.14 5.46
CA GLY A 55 -24.82 -14.89 6.35
C GLY A 55 -24.20 -13.57 5.95
N ASP A 56 -24.37 -12.60 6.82
CA ASP A 56 -23.71 -11.31 6.77
C ASP A 56 -22.17 -11.55 6.86
N TYR A 57 -21.52 -11.72 5.70
CA TYR A 57 -20.07 -11.81 5.58
C TYR A 57 -19.45 -10.41 5.56
N SER A 58 -19.77 -9.61 6.58
CA SER A 58 -19.10 -8.32 6.80
C SER A 58 -18.03 -8.36 7.90
N ASP A 59 -17.51 -9.54 8.23
CA ASP A 59 -16.25 -9.61 8.95
C ASP A 59 -15.08 -9.60 7.97
N SER A 60 -14.89 -8.46 7.29
CA SER A 60 -13.57 -8.10 6.79
C SER A 60 -12.69 -7.92 8.04
N TYR A 61 -11.80 -8.87 8.30
CA TYR A 61 -10.68 -8.68 9.20
C TYR A 61 -9.75 -7.64 8.59
N SER A 62 -10.13 -6.37 8.63
CA SER A 62 -9.16 -5.30 8.56
C SER A 62 -8.33 -5.43 9.83
N ALA A 63 -7.08 -5.84 9.72
CA ALA A 63 -6.14 -5.74 10.83
C ALA A 63 -6.01 -4.25 11.14
N SER A 64 -6.83 -3.77 12.05
CA SER A 64 -6.82 -2.39 12.50
C SER A 64 -5.73 -2.26 13.55
N PHE A 65 -4.61 -1.63 13.19
CA PHE A 65 -3.60 -1.22 14.15
C PHE A 65 -4.06 0.07 14.83
N THR A 66 -3.82 0.15 16.12
CA THR A 66 -3.93 1.42 16.83
C THR A 66 -2.67 2.24 16.64
N LEU A 67 -2.77 3.55 16.75
CA LEU A 67 -1.61 4.44 16.79
C LEU A 67 -0.63 4.03 17.91
N SER A 68 -1.15 3.52 19.04
CA SER A 68 -0.33 3.01 20.15
C SER A 68 0.52 1.81 19.73
N GLU A 69 -0.07 0.87 18.99
CA GLU A 69 0.66 -0.31 18.49
C GLU A 69 1.74 0.09 17.46
N ILE A 70 1.45 1.04 16.56
CA ILE A 70 2.46 1.60 15.65
C ILE A 70 3.60 2.26 16.44
N LYS A 71 3.31 3.04 17.47
CA LYS A 71 4.31 3.67 18.34
C LYS A 71 5.13 2.64 19.12
N ASP A 72 4.52 1.57 19.59
CA ASP A 72 5.21 0.50 20.32
C ASP A 72 6.15 -0.31 19.40
N ILE A 73 5.76 -0.53 18.14
CA ILE A 73 6.55 -1.30 17.17
C ILE A 73 7.71 -0.46 16.60
N PHE A 74 7.46 0.78 16.21
CA PHE A 74 8.38 1.60 15.43
C PHE A 74 8.90 2.83 16.19
N GLY A 75 8.18 3.31 17.20
CA GLY A 75 8.37 4.65 17.78
C GLY A 75 9.74 4.91 18.41
N SER A 76 10.44 3.87 18.88
CA SER A 76 11.77 4.02 19.51
C SER A 76 12.89 4.28 18.49
N ASP A 77 12.69 3.91 17.23
CA ASP A 77 13.72 3.94 16.19
C ASP A 77 13.52 5.07 15.19
N LEU A 78 12.38 5.80 15.29
CA LEU A 78 12.03 6.90 14.39
C LEU A 78 12.69 8.21 14.81
N ALA A 79 13.25 8.92 13.83
CA ALA A 79 13.92 10.19 14.06
C ALA A 79 12.96 11.34 14.39
N ASN A 80 11.73 11.31 13.86
CA ASN A 80 10.69 12.34 14.02
C ASN A 80 11.21 13.77 13.80
N ALA A 81 12.11 13.96 12.83
CA ALA A 81 12.75 15.24 12.59
C ALA A 81 12.05 16.00 11.46
N VAL A 82 11.78 17.28 11.67
CA VAL A 82 11.27 18.20 10.64
C VAL A 82 12.30 19.30 10.40
N GLU A 83 12.85 19.37 9.19
CA GLU A 83 13.84 20.36 8.77
C GLU A 83 13.37 21.05 7.50
N ASP A 84 13.14 22.35 7.55
CA ASP A 84 12.62 23.13 6.41
C ASP A 84 11.33 22.52 5.80
N GLY A 85 10.48 21.90 6.62
CA GLY A 85 9.25 21.20 6.21
C GLY A 85 9.50 19.88 5.47
N SER A 86 10.73 19.38 5.49
CA SER A 86 11.07 18.00 5.12
C SER A 86 11.06 17.13 6.37
N CYS A 87 10.33 16.04 6.34
CA CYS A 87 10.12 15.14 7.47
C CYS A 87 10.90 13.84 7.25
N SER A 88 11.65 13.39 8.26
CA SER A 88 12.25 12.06 8.28
C SER A 88 11.16 10.99 8.43
N PRO A 89 11.48 9.67 8.32
CA PRO A 89 10.59 8.63 8.82
C PRO A 89 10.16 8.94 10.25
N GLY A 90 8.85 8.88 10.54
CA GLY A 90 8.33 9.37 11.81
C GLY A 90 6.82 9.32 11.94
N ILE A 91 6.34 9.76 13.10
CA ILE A 91 4.93 9.93 13.44
C ILE A 91 4.70 11.41 13.72
N TYR A 92 3.80 12.03 12.98
CA TYR A 92 3.58 13.48 13.00
C TYR A 92 2.11 13.81 13.17
N THR A 93 1.80 14.78 14.04
CA THR A 93 0.46 15.34 14.21
C THR A 93 0.30 16.57 13.31
N VAL A 94 -0.71 16.52 12.44
CA VAL A 94 -0.98 17.60 11.48
C VAL A 94 -1.61 18.80 12.18
N GLY A 95 -0.97 19.95 12.04
CA GLY A 95 -1.34 21.18 12.71
C GLY A 95 -0.57 21.44 14.01
N GLU A 96 0.24 20.48 14.47
CA GLU A 96 1.18 20.63 15.59
C GLU A 96 2.63 20.50 15.10
N ASP A 97 2.98 19.37 14.48
CA ASP A 97 4.33 19.08 13.99
C ASP A 97 4.53 19.54 12.53
N ILE A 98 3.49 19.36 11.71
CA ILE A 98 3.48 19.68 10.29
C ILE A 98 2.19 20.41 9.89
N ASP A 99 2.21 21.17 8.80
CA ASP A 99 1.04 21.86 8.28
C ASP A 99 0.11 20.92 7.49
N PRO A 100 -1.23 21.18 7.46
CA PRO A 100 -2.15 20.41 6.62
C PRO A 100 -1.90 20.69 5.12
N GLY A 101 -2.24 19.72 4.27
CA GLY A 101 -2.16 19.85 2.82
C GLY A 101 -1.70 18.57 2.12
N LEU A 102 -1.45 18.68 0.81
CA LEU A 102 -0.95 17.59 0.00
C LEU A 102 0.55 17.36 0.21
N TYR A 103 0.92 16.14 0.56
CA TYR A 103 2.29 15.72 0.81
C TYR A 103 2.79 14.76 -0.27
N PHE A 104 4.08 14.91 -0.59
CA PHE A 104 4.85 13.96 -1.38
C PHE A 104 5.67 13.10 -0.43
N LEU A 105 5.52 11.79 -0.57
CA LEU A 105 6.21 10.78 0.22
C LEU A 105 7.24 10.09 -0.67
N GLU A 106 8.51 10.19 -0.33
CA GLU A 106 9.56 9.40 -0.97
C GLU A 106 9.46 7.95 -0.48
N GLY A 107 9.72 7.00 -1.36
CA GLY A 107 9.82 5.57 -1.07
C GLY A 107 10.94 4.94 -1.88
N ASP A 108 11.34 3.74 -1.50
CA ASP A 108 12.34 2.97 -2.24
C ASP A 108 11.76 2.55 -3.60
N PRO A 109 12.52 2.65 -4.71
CA PRO A 109 12.01 2.31 -6.04
C PRO A 109 11.72 0.82 -6.26
N VAL A 110 12.14 -0.06 -5.35
CA VAL A 110 12.04 -1.53 -5.49
C VAL A 110 11.57 -2.25 -4.21
N LEU A 111 11.56 -1.56 -3.07
CA LEU A 111 11.10 -2.11 -1.79
C LEU A 111 9.82 -1.40 -1.34
N GLU A 112 9.00 -2.14 -0.61
CA GLU A 112 7.77 -1.62 -0.04
C GLU A 112 8.05 -0.67 1.13
N GLY A 113 7.39 0.47 1.13
CA GLY A 113 7.21 1.36 2.26
C GLY A 113 5.77 1.35 2.72
N ASN A 114 5.51 1.93 3.89
CA ASN A 114 4.16 2.03 4.44
C ASN A 114 3.90 3.44 4.94
N PHE A 115 2.65 3.86 4.89
CA PHE A 115 2.17 4.94 5.72
C PHE A 115 0.76 4.65 6.23
N TYR A 116 0.45 5.23 7.38
CA TYR A 116 -0.85 5.14 8.02
C TYR A 116 -1.31 6.56 8.39
N VAL A 117 -2.57 6.85 8.14
CA VAL A 117 -3.20 8.09 8.62
C VAL A 117 -4.30 7.71 9.59
N PHE A 118 -4.31 8.38 10.73
CA PHE A 118 -5.35 8.27 11.77
C PHE A 118 -6.03 9.62 11.85
N ASP A 119 -7.34 9.65 11.86
CA ASP A 119 -8.11 10.87 12.11
C ASP A 119 -8.04 11.32 13.59
N GLU A 120 -8.51 12.54 13.88
CA GLU A 120 -8.49 13.11 15.25
C GLU A 120 -9.26 12.23 16.26
N GLU A 121 -10.34 11.56 15.82
CA GLU A 121 -11.16 10.68 16.69
C GLU A 121 -10.53 9.29 16.82
N GLY A 122 -9.75 8.87 15.83
CA GLY A 122 -9.15 7.54 15.71
C GLY A 122 -7.81 7.36 16.39
N ALA A 123 -7.13 8.44 16.80
CA ALA A 123 -5.80 8.35 17.44
C ALA A 123 -5.81 7.52 18.74
N ASP A 124 -6.91 7.51 19.49
CA ASP A 124 -7.09 6.73 20.72
C ASP A 124 -7.94 5.45 20.51
N SER A 125 -8.40 5.18 19.29
CA SER A 125 -9.22 4.03 18.92
C SER A 125 -8.69 3.40 17.63
N TYR A 126 -9.36 2.36 17.10
CA TYR A 126 -8.96 1.67 15.86
C TYR A 126 -9.26 2.46 14.57
N GLY A 127 -9.28 3.80 14.61
CA GLY A 127 -9.63 4.68 13.50
C GLY A 127 -8.47 4.92 12.55
N ILE A 128 -8.02 3.90 11.82
CA ILE A 128 -7.14 4.11 10.66
C ILE A 128 -8.02 4.68 9.55
N ASP A 129 -7.72 5.89 9.11
CA ASP A 129 -8.33 6.50 7.95
C ASP A 129 -7.71 5.95 6.66
N LYS A 130 -6.36 5.92 6.60
CA LYS A 130 -5.61 5.42 5.45
C LYS A 130 -4.52 4.43 5.88
N SER A 131 -4.44 3.29 5.19
CA SER A 131 -3.40 2.28 5.38
C SER A 131 -2.86 1.87 4.01
N VAL A 132 -1.67 2.33 3.66
CA VAL A 132 -1.11 2.20 2.32
C VAL A 132 0.26 1.55 2.35
N VAL A 133 0.42 0.51 1.54
CA VAL A 133 1.71 -0.07 1.15
C VAL A 133 2.06 0.47 -0.23
N TYR A 134 3.26 1.01 -0.42
CA TYR A 134 3.64 1.62 -1.69
C TYR A 134 5.09 1.32 -2.08
N ILE A 135 5.42 1.49 -3.34
CA ILE A 135 6.77 1.40 -3.90
C ILE A 135 7.04 2.68 -4.69
N GLY A 136 8.25 3.22 -4.56
CA GLY A 136 8.63 4.46 -5.23
C GLY A 136 8.18 5.69 -4.45
N HIS A 137 7.43 6.59 -5.08
CA HIS A 137 6.88 7.77 -4.42
C HIS A 137 5.37 7.65 -4.25
N TYR A 138 4.83 8.40 -3.29
CA TYR A 138 3.40 8.45 -3.06
C TYR A 138 2.89 9.86 -2.75
N LEU A 139 1.57 10.03 -2.73
CA LEU A 139 0.90 11.28 -2.40
C LEU A 139 -0.21 11.00 -1.39
N THR A 140 -0.36 11.87 -0.41
CA THR A 140 -1.51 11.84 0.50
C THR A 140 -1.93 13.24 0.88
N GLU A 141 -3.22 13.46 1.02
CA GLU A 141 -3.77 14.68 1.59
C GLU A 141 -3.92 14.48 3.09
N LEU A 142 -3.45 15.46 3.86
CA LEU A 142 -3.46 15.47 5.32
C LEU A 142 -4.26 16.65 5.83
N GLU A 143 -5.20 16.39 6.71
CA GLU A 143 -6.05 17.39 7.34
C GLU A 143 -5.54 17.74 8.75
N ARG A 144 -6.01 18.87 9.28
CA ARG A 144 -5.67 19.26 10.66
C ARG A 144 -6.30 18.29 11.66
N GLY A 145 -5.48 17.74 12.53
CA GLY A 145 -5.87 16.76 13.55
C GLY A 145 -5.42 15.34 13.17
N ASP A 146 -5.16 15.06 11.90
CA ASP A 146 -4.63 13.77 11.49
C ASP A 146 -3.29 13.46 12.16
N VAL A 147 -3.03 12.17 12.34
CA VAL A 147 -1.72 11.67 12.72
C VAL A 147 -1.21 10.75 11.62
N ILE A 148 -0.11 11.13 10.97
CA ILE A 148 0.54 10.28 9.96
C ILE A 148 1.73 9.53 10.55
N ALA A 149 1.79 8.21 10.34
CA ALA A 149 2.99 7.41 10.52
C ALA A 149 3.62 7.14 9.14
N TYR A 150 4.74 7.78 8.85
CA TYR A 150 5.50 7.66 7.60
C TYR A 150 6.68 6.71 7.79
N LEU A 151 6.63 5.53 7.17
CA LEU A 151 7.53 4.39 7.36
C LEU A 151 8.05 3.87 5.99
N PRO A 152 8.91 4.62 5.28
CA PRO A 152 9.34 4.28 3.93
C PRO A 152 10.36 3.13 3.84
N GLY A 153 10.83 2.61 4.98
CA GLY A 153 11.81 1.51 5.04
C GLY A 153 13.29 1.95 4.95
N ASP A 154 13.57 3.21 4.62
CA ASP A 154 14.93 3.78 4.60
C ASP A 154 14.93 5.16 5.30
N ASP A 155 15.85 5.35 6.25
CA ASP A 155 15.99 6.58 7.04
C ASP A 155 16.44 7.81 6.21
N ALA A 156 16.93 7.60 4.99
CA ALA A 156 17.33 8.69 4.10
C ALA A 156 16.16 9.32 3.35
N LEU A 157 15.02 8.60 3.23
CA LEU A 157 13.83 9.07 2.52
C LEU A 157 13.08 10.14 3.31
N ARG A 158 12.37 11.00 2.61
CA ARG A 158 11.70 12.16 3.20
C ARG A 158 10.26 12.29 2.72
N MET A 159 9.44 12.87 3.58
CA MET A 159 8.12 13.36 3.25
C MET A 159 8.11 14.88 3.34
N TYR A 160 7.43 15.55 2.42
CA TYR A 160 7.36 17.02 2.42
C TYR A 160 6.11 17.55 1.67
N PRO A 161 5.67 18.78 1.96
CA PRO A 161 4.58 19.39 1.20
C PRO A 161 4.88 19.36 -0.30
N ILE A 162 3.89 19.05 -1.12
CA ILE A 162 4.02 18.90 -2.59
C ILE A 162 4.67 20.12 -3.25
N ALA A 163 4.46 21.31 -2.69
CA ALA A 163 5.06 22.54 -3.21
C ALA A 163 6.60 22.58 -3.12
N LYS A 164 7.19 21.69 -2.32
CA LYS A 164 8.65 21.52 -2.18
C LYS A 164 9.19 20.36 -3.02
N ALA A 165 8.33 19.54 -3.60
CA ALA A 165 8.74 18.44 -4.44
C ALA A 165 9.36 18.96 -5.75
N SER A 166 10.57 18.51 -6.04
CA SER A 166 11.20 18.67 -7.35
C SER A 166 10.96 17.40 -8.16
N PHE A 167 9.69 17.17 -8.52
CA PHE A 167 9.26 15.96 -9.19
C PHE A 167 8.94 16.23 -10.66
N ALA A 168 9.73 15.64 -11.57
CA ALA A 168 9.57 15.75 -13.02
C ALA A 168 9.87 14.38 -13.64
N PRO A 169 8.91 13.45 -13.59
CA PRO A 169 9.12 12.08 -14.07
C PRO A 169 9.23 12.03 -15.59
N GLU A 170 10.06 11.12 -16.10
CA GLU A 170 10.21 10.83 -17.52
C GLU A 170 9.78 9.40 -17.80
N ALA A 171 9.15 9.19 -18.97
CA ALA A 171 8.76 7.85 -19.42
C ALA A 171 10.00 6.99 -19.78
N PRO A 172 9.98 5.67 -19.53
CA PRO A 172 8.91 4.91 -18.90
C PRO A 172 8.80 5.18 -17.39
N TYR A 173 7.55 5.35 -16.91
CA TYR A 173 7.27 5.69 -15.53
C TYR A 173 7.37 4.44 -14.65
N GLN A 174 8.16 4.55 -13.58
CA GLN A 174 8.40 3.48 -12.61
C GLN A 174 7.28 3.44 -11.55
N SER A 175 7.37 2.51 -10.59
CA SER A 175 6.45 2.43 -9.45
C SER A 175 6.33 3.77 -8.73
N GLY A 176 5.11 4.09 -8.31
CA GLY A 176 4.75 5.34 -7.65
C GLY A 176 3.34 5.80 -8.00
N LEU A 177 2.91 6.88 -7.37
CA LEU A 177 1.60 7.50 -7.61
C LEU A 177 1.74 8.83 -8.37
N TYR A 178 1.06 8.95 -9.50
CA TYR A 178 1.16 10.06 -10.44
C TYR A 178 -0.16 10.81 -10.60
N ARG A 179 -0.12 12.13 -10.63
CA ARG A 179 -1.25 12.99 -11.02
C ARG A 179 -1.28 13.12 -12.54
N VAL A 180 -2.34 12.59 -13.15
CA VAL A 180 -2.52 12.66 -14.60
C VAL A 180 -2.90 14.08 -15.02
N GLY A 181 -2.22 14.60 -16.02
CA GLY A 181 -2.32 16.01 -16.47
C GLY A 181 -1.38 16.97 -15.74
N THR A 182 -0.73 16.51 -14.65
CA THR A 182 0.28 17.32 -13.91
C THR A 182 1.64 16.67 -13.95
N ASP A 183 1.77 15.43 -13.49
CA ASP A 183 3.05 14.70 -13.42
C ASP A 183 3.28 13.90 -14.70
N ILE A 184 2.23 13.30 -15.23
CA ILE A 184 2.24 12.54 -16.48
C ILE A 184 1.08 12.96 -17.39
N PRO A 185 1.19 12.86 -18.73
CA PRO A 185 0.10 13.20 -19.63
C PRO A 185 -1.05 12.20 -19.53
N ALA A 186 -2.28 12.65 -19.85
CA ALA A 186 -3.39 11.75 -20.12
C ALA A 186 -3.11 10.91 -21.38
N GLY A 187 -3.62 9.68 -21.41
CA GLY A 187 -3.44 8.80 -22.56
C GLY A 187 -3.51 7.32 -22.23
N GLU A 188 -3.03 6.52 -23.15
CA GLU A 188 -2.95 5.07 -23.04
C GLU A 188 -1.51 4.65 -22.74
N TYR A 189 -1.35 3.74 -21.77
CA TYR A 189 -0.07 3.21 -21.33
C TYR A 189 -0.05 1.69 -21.39
N ALA A 190 1.06 1.14 -21.89
CA ALA A 190 1.39 -0.26 -21.74
C ALA A 190 2.02 -0.48 -20.36
N ILE A 191 1.44 -1.38 -19.56
CA ILE A 191 1.86 -1.70 -18.21
C ILE A 191 2.58 -3.05 -18.21
N THR A 192 3.81 -3.07 -17.73
CA THR A 192 4.64 -4.27 -17.60
C THR A 192 5.23 -4.38 -16.19
N PRO A 193 5.56 -5.59 -15.69
CA PRO A 193 6.19 -5.72 -14.38
C PRO A 193 7.50 -4.91 -14.30
N GLN A 194 7.68 -4.16 -13.21
CA GLN A 194 8.98 -3.60 -12.82
C GLN A 194 9.75 -4.72 -12.13
N LYS A 195 10.60 -5.40 -12.87
CA LYS A 195 11.19 -6.69 -12.48
C LYS A 195 11.78 -6.69 -11.07
N ASP A 196 12.61 -5.71 -10.74
CA ASP A 196 13.31 -5.70 -9.46
C ASP A 196 12.34 -5.45 -8.29
N ALA A 197 11.29 -4.65 -8.47
CA ALA A 197 10.24 -4.44 -7.49
C ALA A 197 9.32 -5.67 -7.37
N ALA A 198 8.90 -6.25 -8.50
CA ALA A 198 8.05 -7.45 -8.53
C ALA A 198 8.72 -8.68 -7.90
N ASP A 199 10.05 -8.77 -7.96
CA ASP A 199 10.81 -9.84 -7.31
C ASP A 199 10.94 -9.64 -5.78
N ASN A 200 10.66 -8.44 -5.27
CA ASN A 200 10.80 -8.06 -3.85
C ASN A 200 9.48 -7.86 -3.10
N THR A 201 8.34 -7.85 -3.82
CA THR A 201 7.02 -7.75 -3.19
C THR A 201 6.34 -9.10 -3.11
N THR A 202 5.53 -9.29 -2.06
CA THR A 202 4.59 -10.41 -1.94
C THR A 202 3.21 -10.07 -2.50
N ASN A 203 2.98 -8.80 -2.80
CA ASN A 203 1.75 -8.31 -3.41
C ASN A 203 1.74 -8.52 -4.93
N GLU A 204 0.56 -8.47 -5.52
CA GLU A 204 0.40 -8.56 -6.98
C GLU A 204 0.87 -7.25 -7.63
N SER A 205 1.64 -7.38 -8.72
CA SER A 205 2.00 -6.22 -9.56
C SER A 205 0.77 -5.67 -10.26
N ALA A 206 0.47 -4.38 -10.05
CA ALA A 206 -0.76 -3.77 -10.56
C ALA A 206 -0.62 -2.29 -10.89
N ALA A 207 -1.49 -1.82 -11.79
CA ALA A 207 -1.77 -0.40 -11.98
C ALA A 207 -3.20 -0.12 -11.54
N TYR A 208 -3.40 0.91 -10.73
CA TYR A 208 -4.69 1.37 -10.26
C TYR A 208 -4.96 2.78 -10.79
N VAL A 209 -6.15 2.98 -11.36
CA VAL A 209 -6.63 4.33 -11.72
C VAL A 209 -7.58 4.78 -10.64
N MET A 210 -7.28 5.91 -10.02
CA MET A 210 -8.07 6.46 -8.92
C MET A 210 -8.61 7.84 -9.28
N LYS A 211 -9.77 8.19 -8.73
CA LYS A 211 -10.40 9.52 -8.91
C LYS A 211 -9.96 10.53 -7.85
N ASP A 212 -9.50 10.07 -6.70
CA ASP A 212 -9.10 10.88 -5.53
C ASP A 212 -8.03 10.15 -4.70
N LEU A 213 -7.66 10.70 -3.53
CA LEU A 213 -6.67 10.17 -2.60
C LEU A 213 -7.29 9.68 -1.27
N GLU A 214 -8.55 9.28 -1.29
CA GLU A 214 -9.21 8.69 -0.11
C GLU A 214 -8.81 7.23 0.11
N PHE A 215 -8.37 6.54 -0.95
CA PHE A 215 -7.88 5.15 -0.91
C PHE A 215 -8.93 4.13 -0.45
N ASP A 216 -10.19 4.42 -0.71
CA ASP A 216 -11.31 3.51 -0.49
C ASP A 216 -11.68 2.74 -1.79
N ASP A 217 -12.58 1.77 -1.69
CA ASP A 217 -13.04 0.98 -2.83
C ASP A 217 -13.70 1.86 -3.92
N ASP A 218 -14.33 2.97 -3.52
CA ASP A 218 -14.96 3.91 -4.44
C ASP A 218 -13.94 4.82 -5.13
N SER A 219 -12.74 4.97 -4.58
CA SER A 219 -11.62 5.74 -5.18
C SER A 219 -11.08 5.08 -6.43
N ILE A 220 -11.04 3.74 -6.49
CA ILE A 220 -10.48 2.97 -7.59
C ILE A 220 -11.50 2.84 -8.72
N THR A 221 -11.17 3.33 -9.91
CA THR A 221 -12.04 3.29 -11.08
C THR A 221 -11.65 2.23 -12.11
N ASP A 222 -10.39 1.80 -12.14
CA ASP A 222 -9.89 0.70 -12.98
C ASP A 222 -8.65 0.06 -12.33
N THR A 223 -8.48 -1.25 -12.53
CA THR A 223 -7.32 -2.01 -12.04
C THR A 223 -6.79 -2.95 -13.12
N LYS A 224 -5.47 -2.97 -13.29
CA LYS A 224 -4.77 -3.87 -14.22
C LYS A 224 -3.71 -4.68 -13.48
N TYR A 225 -4.03 -5.93 -13.19
CA TYR A 225 -3.05 -6.88 -12.65
C TYR A 225 -2.13 -7.40 -13.76
N VAL A 226 -0.83 -7.46 -13.49
CA VAL A 226 0.19 -7.84 -14.48
C VAL A 226 1.01 -9.00 -13.95
N ILE A 227 0.97 -10.14 -14.62
CA ILE A 227 1.81 -11.29 -14.31
C ILE A 227 3.18 -11.19 -14.96
N ALA A 228 4.16 -11.94 -14.45
CA ALA A 228 5.52 -11.97 -15.00
C ALA A 228 5.54 -12.25 -16.51
N GLY A 229 6.17 -11.35 -17.27
CA GLY A 229 6.24 -11.39 -18.73
C GLY A 229 4.95 -10.97 -19.44
N GLY A 230 3.90 -10.58 -18.70
CA GLY A 230 2.66 -10.05 -19.24
C GLY A 230 2.74 -8.56 -19.58
N THR A 231 1.77 -8.10 -20.32
CA THR A 231 1.52 -6.67 -20.60
C THR A 231 0.03 -6.43 -20.53
N GLN A 232 -0.37 -5.35 -19.87
CA GLN A 232 -1.74 -4.85 -19.83
C GLN A 232 -1.78 -3.43 -20.41
N THR A 233 -2.95 -2.94 -20.72
CA THR A 233 -3.15 -1.56 -21.16
C THR A 233 -4.07 -0.85 -20.19
N VAL A 234 -3.69 0.36 -19.78
CA VAL A 234 -4.52 1.27 -18.98
C VAL A 234 -4.72 2.57 -19.73
N THR A 235 -5.91 3.15 -19.60
CA THR A 235 -6.23 4.48 -20.14
C THR A 235 -6.55 5.42 -19.00
N VAL A 236 -5.90 6.58 -18.97
CA VAL A 236 -6.08 7.61 -17.95
C VAL A 236 -6.40 8.96 -18.57
N LYS A 237 -7.13 9.79 -17.85
CA LYS A 237 -7.54 11.15 -18.26
C LYS A 237 -7.03 12.20 -17.28
N ASP A 238 -6.99 13.45 -17.71
CA ASP A 238 -6.63 14.57 -16.82
C ASP A 238 -7.50 14.58 -15.56
N GLY A 239 -6.84 14.70 -14.41
CA GLY A 239 -7.45 14.68 -13.09
C GLY A 239 -7.54 13.30 -12.42
N ASP A 240 -7.25 12.22 -13.14
CA ASP A 240 -7.06 10.91 -12.52
C ASP A 240 -5.72 10.88 -11.77
N TYR A 241 -5.60 9.90 -10.85
CA TYR A 241 -4.34 9.43 -10.30
C TYR A 241 -4.04 8.05 -10.88
N LEU A 242 -2.77 7.81 -11.21
CA LEU A 242 -2.28 6.51 -11.64
C LEU A 242 -1.27 5.98 -10.64
N GLU A 243 -1.65 4.96 -9.90
CA GLU A 243 -0.71 4.21 -9.06
C GLU A 243 -0.11 3.06 -9.86
N LEU A 244 1.22 2.95 -9.78
CA LEU A 244 2.01 1.87 -10.36
C LEU A 244 2.67 1.10 -9.21
N PHE A 245 2.10 -0.06 -8.86
CA PHE A 245 2.63 -0.93 -7.81
C PHE A 245 3.43 -2.08 -8.45
N ALA A 246 4.73 -2.06 -8.30
CA ALA A 246 5.67 -3.02 -8.89
C ALA A 246 5.52 -3.18 -10.42
N VAL A 247 5.11 -2.12 -11.12
CA VAL A 247 4.95 -2.07 -12.57
C VAL A 247 5.55 -0.81 -13.18
N VAL A 248 5.80 -0.88 -14.49
CA VAL A 248 6.26 0.25 -15.31
C VAL A 248 5.18 0.61 -16.31
N ALA A 249 4.90 1.90 -16.47
CA ALA A 249 4.00 2.43 -17.48
C ALA A 249 4.79 3.09 -18.62
N THR A 250 4.63 2.57 -19.84
CA THR A 250 5.20 3.13 -21.06
C THR A 250 4.09 3.71 -21.93
N PRO A 251 4.15 4.98 -22.38
CA PRO A 251 3.19 5.52 -23.32
C PRO A 251 3.02 4.60 -24.53
N ALA A 252 1.79 4.30 -24.94
CA ALA A 252 1.49 3.29 -25.96
C ALA A 252 2.21 3.56 -27.29
N ASP A 253 2.33 4.83 -27.69
CA ASP A 253 3.05 5.24 -28.91
C ASP A 253 4.58 5.00 -28.84
N GLN A 254 5.15 4.86 -27.65
CA GLN A 254 6.57 4.51 -27.44
C GLN A 254 6.76 3.01 -27.31
N ALA A 255 5.80 2.29 -26.69
CA ALA A 255 5.85 0.84 -26.56
C ALA A 255 5.82 0.13 -27.94
N GLU A 256 5.02 0.62 -28.89
CA GLU A 256 4.96 0.10 -30.28
C GLU A 256 6.27 0.26 -31.04
N LYS A 257 7.10 1.27 -30.71
CA LYS A 257 8.38 1.51 -31.39
C LYS A 257 9.53 0.63 -30.84
N ALA A 258 9.34 0.03 -29.67
CA ALA A 258 10.33 -0.80 -29.00
C ALA A 258 10.15 -2.31 -29.27
N SER A 259 9.04 -2.71 -29.84
CA SER A 259 8.68 -4.08 -30.24
C SER A 259 9.07 -4.36 -31.70
#